data_172fc729263f3118c98717513137a7a6
#
_entry.id   172fc729263f3118c98717513137a7a6
#
_cell.length_a   1.000
_cell.length_b   1.000
_cell.length_c   1.000
_cell.angle_alpha   90.00
_cell.angle_beta   90.00
_cell.angle_gamma   90.00
#
_symmetry.space_group_name_H-M   'P 1'
#
loop_
_entity.id
_entity.type
_entity.pdbx_description
1 polymer ?
#
loop_
_entity_poly.entity_id
_entity_poly.type
_entity_poly.pdbx_seq_one_letter_code
_entity_poly.pdbx_strand_id
1 'polypeptide(L)'
;MSQPIVIDKFGGSVLRRPEDIAAAVEVVVEQRRAGLQPVVVVSAFEGVTDTILSAATVLLPDGGLSLREPRQAADSPLARETDRALATGEALSAALFALGLQARGIPARSFSGAEAGIRTAAAHLGAEVRRVYSRPLRLALAGDLVPVVAGFQGIGSHGELTTLGRGGTDLSAVVLAVALRADRCELFKDTGGVMEADPHLVPAARFLPAVDALQLELLAELGSEVVHPVAVRRARRGKLRLVVRALDAAQPMTEVRPNLWRSGRDAGPMMLAVDRKERIARISLVGPAERMPEILPLPASGEGSFDEGGLRVVWAEVPIAQAARAAQGVHAALMAPASVEADEGT
;
A
#
# COMPACT_ATOMS: atom_id res chain seq x y z
N MET A 1 14.14 25.57 13.25
CA MET A 1 13.35 24.90 12.19
C MET A 1 12.57 23.77 12.84
N SER A 2 11.29 23.55 12.51
CA SER A 2 10.55 22.41 13.03
C SER A 2 11.16 21.12 12.49
N GLN A 3 11.25 20.08 13.32
CA GLN A 3 11.73 18.75 12.90
C GLN A 3 10.79 18.18 11.81
N PRO A 4 11.33 17.50 10.77
CA PRO A 4 10.51 16.89 9.72
C PRO A 4 9.62 15.78 10.27
N ILE A 5 8.34 15.79 9.90
CA ILE A 5 7.39 14.73 10.24
C ILE A 5 7.52 13.60 9.21
N VAL A 6 7.63 12.37 9.68
CA VAL A 6 7.64 11.15 8.88
C VAL A 6 6.48 10.25 9.31
N ILE A 7 5.78 9.67 8.35
CA ILE A 7 4.76 8.66 8.66
C ILE A 7 5.33 7.28 8.34
N ASP A 8 5.35 6.40 9.32
CA ASP A 8 5.82 5.02 9.19
C ASP A 8 4.66 4.05 9.25
N LYS A 9 4.38 3.37 8.15
CA LYS A 9 3.33 2.36 8.13
C LYS A 9 3.92 0.96 8.16
N PHE A 10 3.58 0.20 9.19
CA PHE A 10 3.93 -1.20 9.32
C PHE A 10 2.72 -2.09 8.99
N GLY A 11 2.84 -2.90 7.93
CA GLY A 11 1.79 -3.81 7.46
C GLY A 11 1.78 -5.14 8.20
N GLY A 12 0.73 -5.96 8.02
CA GLY A 12 0.64 -7.30 8.58
C GLY A 12 1.77 -8.22 8.10
N SER A 13 2.23 -8.09 6.84
CA SER A 13 3.37 -8.86 6.32
C SER A 13 4.70 -8.54 7.02
N VAL A 14 4.78 -7.41 7.73
CA VAL A 14 5.94 -6.99 8.53
C VAL A 14 5.71 -7.29 10.01
N LEU A 15 4.49 -7.05 10.50
CA LEU A 15 4.08 -7.37 11.87
C LEU A 15 3.34 -8.72 11.84
N ARG A 16 4.06 -9.82 11.68
CA ARG A 16 3.46 -11.17 11.63
C ARG A 16 3.08 -11.64 13.03
N ARG A 17 3.88 -11.27 14.02
CA ARG A 17 3.75 -11.67 15.41
C ARG A 17 4.12 -10.49 16.32
N PRO A 18 3.72 -10.52 17.62
CA PRO A 18 4.11 -9.48 18.57
C PRO A 18 5.62 -9.25 18.66
N GLU A 19 6.44 -10.30 18.48
CA GLU A 19 7.90 -10.22 18.52
C GLU A 19 8.49 -9.34 17.42
N ASP A 20 7.83 -9.26 16.25
CA ASP A 20 8.27 -8.47 15.11
C ASP A 20 8.18 -6.94 15.40
N ILE A 21 7.37 -6.54 16.38
CA ILE A 21 7.28 -5.14 16.84
C ILE A 21 8.66 -4.63 17.30
N ALA A 22 9.49 -5.48 17.91
CA ALA A 22 10.78 -5.05 18.41
C ALA A 22 11.67 -4.45 17.31
N ALA A 23 11.73 -5.08 16.14
CA ALA A 23 12.49 -4.58 14.99
C ALA A 23 11.89 -3.28 14.41
N ALA A 24 10.56 -3.21 14.32
CA ALA A 24 9.86 -2.01 13.86
C ALA A 24 10.04 -0.82 14.83
N VAL A 25 10.07 -1.06 16.12
CA VAL A 25 10.33 -0.04 17.15
C VAL A 25 11.74 0.52 17.01
N GLU A 26 12.76 -0.30 16.70
CA GLU A 26 14.13 0.20 16.51
C GLU A 26 14.22 1.20 15.36
N VAL A 27 13.48 1.01 14.26
CA VAL A 27 13.40 1.99 13.16
C VAL A 27 12.94 3.36 13.69
N VAL A 28 11.90 3.38 14.52
CA VAL A 28 11.36 4.63 15.10
C VAL A 28 12.35 5.26 16.09
N VAL A 29 13.06 4.44 16.87
CA VAL A 29 14.13 4.89 17.79
C VAL A 29 15.24 5.59 17.00
N GLU A 30 15.69 5.00 15.89
CA GLU A 30 16.73 5.59 15.02
C GLU A 30 16.26 6.89 14.38
N GLN A 31 15.04 6.96 13.89
CA GLN A 31 14.46 8.18 13.33
C GLN A 31 14.40 9.31 14.38
N ARG A 32 14.00 9.00 15.60
CA ARG A 32 14.00 9.97 16.71
C ARG A 32 15.42 10.46 17.00
N ARG A 33 16.43 9.57 17.04
CA ARG A 33 17.84 9.95 17.19
C ARG A 33 18.33 10.82 16.05
N ALA A 34 17.83 10.61 14.84
CA ALA A 34 18.12 11.43 13.66
C ALA A 34 17.38 12.79 13.65
N GLY A 35 16.61 13.12 14.69
CA GLY A 35 15.88 14.38 14.79
C GLY A 35 14.60 14.46 13.99
N LEU A 36 14.01 13.31 13.62
CA LEU A 36 12.71 13.25 12.94
C LEU A 36 11.56 13.17 13.96
N GLN A 37 10.36 13.53 13.52
CA GLN A 37 9.11 13.34 14.25
C GLN A 37 8.29 12.21 13.61
N PRO A 38 8.48 10.93 14.01
CA PRO A 38 7.72 9.83 13.47
C PRO A 38 6.29 9.82 14.00
N VAL A 39 5.35 9.47 13.12
CA VAL A 39 3.99 9.03 13.42
C VAL A 39 3.83 7.63 12.87
N VAL A 40 3.56 6.69 13.74
CA VAL A 40 3.44 5.27 13.39
C VAL A 40 2.01 4.95 13.03
N VAL A 41 1.80 4.16 11.97
CA VAL A 41 0.50 3.60 11.57
C VAL A 41 0.65 2.09 11.43
N VAL A 42 -0.14 1.33 12.16
CA VAL A 42 -0.02 -0.13 12.20
C VAL A 42 -1.26 -0.84 11.66
N SER A 43 -1.05 -1.97 11.00
CA SER A 43 -2.08 -2.98 10.71
C SER A 43 -2.27 -3.93 11.89
N ALA A 44 -3.34 -4.71 11.84
CA ALA A 44 -3.44 -5.94 12.62
C ALA A 44 -2.26 -6.87 12.29
N PHE A 45 -1.92 -7.78 13.20
CA PHE A 45 -0.97 -8.85 12.93
C PHE A 45 -1.46 -9.73 11.78
N GLU A 46 -0.53 -10.40 11.11
CA GLU A 46 -0.83 -11.29 10.01
C GLU A 46 -1.88 -12.35 10.40
N GLY A 47 -2.90 -12.54 9.55
CA GLY A 47 -3.98 -13.50 9.75
C GLY A 47 -5.04 -13.12 10.80
N VAL A 48 -4.84 -12.07 11.60
CA VAL A 48 -5.83 -11.65 12.63
C VAL A 48 -7.13 -11.19 11.97
N THR A 49 -7.06 -10.38 10.93
CA THR A 49 -8.23 -9.93 10.17
C THR A 49 -9.03 -11.11 9.61
N ASP A 50 -8.34 -12.09 9.01
CA ASP A 50 -8.97 -13.29 8.45
C ASP A 50 -9.58 -14.17 9.55
N THR A 51 -8.92 -14.28 10.71
CA THR A 51 -9.46 -15.01 11.87
C THR A 51 -10.76 -14.37 12.37
N ILE A 52 -10.81 -13.05 12.50
CA ILE A 52 -12.02 -12.31 12.92
C ILE A 52 -13.13 -12.49 11.88
N LEU A 53 -12.84 -12.38 10.59
CA LEU A 53 -13.82 -12.59 9.52
C LEU A 53 -14.35 -14.04 9.52
N SER A 54 -13.48 -15.03 9.71
CA SER A 54 -13.86 -16.42 9.80
C SER A 54 -14.80 -16.66 10.98
N ALA A 55 -14.47 -16.10 12.15
CA ALA A 55 -15.32 -16.19 13.34
C ALA A 55 -16.70 -15.51 13.11
N ALA A 56 -16.71 -14.34 12.47
CA ALA A 56 -17.96 -13.66 12.11
C ALA A 56 -18.81 -14.51 11.14
N THR A 57 -18.19 -15.15 10.15
CA THR A 57 -18.87 -16.00 9.17
C THR A 57 -19.60 -17.18 9.83
N VAL A 58 -19.00 -17.79 10.86
CA VAL A 58 -19.63 -18.91 11.61
C VAL A 58 -20.92 -18.46 12.33
N LEU A 59 -21.00 -17.18 12.73
CA LEU A 59 -22.16 -16.62 13.43
C LEU A 59 -23.26 -16.13 12.49
N LEU A 60 -22.99 -16.03 11.18
CA LEU A 60 -23.93 -15.48 10.19
C LEU A 60 -24.53 -16.59 9.34
N PRO A 61 -25.90 -16.67 9.25
CA PRO A 61 -26.57 -17.82 8.60
C PRO A 61 -26.32 -17.96 7.10
N ASP A 62 -25.98 -16.90 6.38
CA ASP A 62 -25.91 -16.87 4.91
C ASP A 62 -24.48 -16.66 4.33
N GLY A 63 -23.47 -17.26 4.97
CA GLY A 63 -22.11 -17.25 4.41
C GLY A 63 -21.28 -16.01 4.71
N GLY A 64 -21.73 -15.14 5.60
CA GLY A 64 -20.92 -14.06 6.16
C GLY A 64 -20.86 -12.77 5.33
N LEU A 65 -20.22 -11.74 5.92
CA LEU A 65 -19.96 -10.46 5.27
C LEU A 65 -18.60 -10.50 4.57
N SER A 66 -18.58 -10.26 3.26
CA SER A 66 -17.36 -10.18 2.48
C SER A 66 -16.80 -8.75 2.44
N LEU A 67 -15.53 -8.57 2.81
CA LEU A 67 -14.81 -7.31 2.55
C LEU A 67 -14.57 -7.05 1.05
N ARG A 68 -14.85 -8.05 0.18
CA ARG A 68 -14.70 -7.90 -1.27
C ARG A 68 -15.91 -7.23 -1.92
N GLU A 69 -17.10 -7.36 -1.31
CA GLU A 69 -18.36 -6.81 -1.83
C GLU A 69 -19.13 -6.05 -0.74
N PRO A 70 -18.56 -4.96 -0.20
CA PRO A 70 -19.15 -4.28 0.98
C PRO A 70 -20.47 -3.56 0.68
N ARG A 71 -20.79 -3.29 -0.59
CA ARG A 71 -21.90 -2.40 -0.97
C ARG A 71 -23.30 -2.93 -0.65
N GLN A 72 -23.48 -4.23 -0.51
CA GLN A 72 -24.82 -4.80 -0.27
C GLN A 72 -25.24 -4.81 1.21
N ALA A 73 -24.27 -4.64 2.13
CA ALA A 73 -24.52 -4.70 3.57
C ALA A 73 -24.06 -3.46 4.35
N ALA A 74 -23.60 -2.41 3.66
CA ALA A 74 -22.89 -1.26 4.24
C ALA A 74 -23.65 -0.51 5.36
N ASP A 75 -24.98 -0.58 5.39
CA ASP A 75 -25.82 0.08 6.38
C ASP A 75 -26.47 -0.91 7.37
N SER A 76 -26.05 -2.17 7.37
CA SER A 76 -26.64 -3.18 8.24
C SER A 76 -26.04 -3.15 9.66
N PRO A 77 -26.82 -3.49 10.70
CA PRO A 77 -26.30 -3.68 12.05
C PRO A 77 -25.17 -4.72 12.12
N LEU A 78 -25.20 -5.75 11.26
CA LEU A 78 -24.17 -6.77 11.17
C LEU A 78 -22.84 -6.19 10.66
N ALA A 79 -22.89 -5.34 9.65
CA ALA A 79 -21.69 -4.67 9.13
C ALA A 79 -21.04 -3.76 10.19
N ARG A 80 -21.87 -3.06 10.97
CA ARG A 80 -21.41 -2.24 12.09
C ARG A 80 -20.66 -3.06 13.15
N GLU A 81 -21.20 -4.19 13.59
CA GLU A 81 -20.51 -5.03 14.57
C GLU A 81 -19.28 -5.72 13.99
N THR A 82 -19.30 -6.04 12.69
CA THR A 82 -18.11 -6.56 12.00
C THR A 82 -16.99 -5.51 11.95
N ASP A 83 -17.27 -4.25 11.64
CA ASP A 83 -16.29 -3.16 11.70
C ASP A 83 -15.67 -3.04 13.09
N ARG A 84 -16.49 -3.12 14.14
CA ARG A 84 -16.01 -3.06 15.54
C ARG A 84 -15.08 -4.23 15.88
N ALA A 85 -15.44 -5.44 15.45
CA ALA A 85 -14.61 -6.62 15.65
C ALA A 85 -13.27 -6.49 14.91
N LEU A 86 -13.31 -6.12 13.64
CA LEU A 86 -12.11 -5.96 12.80
C LEU A 86 -11.14 -4.93 13.38
N ALA A 87 -11.66 -3.77 13.84
CA ALA A 87 -10.82 -2.69 14.38
C ALA A 87 -10.03 -3.07 15.64
N THR A 88 -10.40 -4.15 16.32
CA THR A 88 -9.67 -4.63 17.52
C THR A 88 -8.25 -5.09 17.19
N GLY A 89 -8.03 -5.62 15.99
CA GLY A 89 -6.71 -6.09 15.56
C GLY A 89 -5.67 -4.97 15.51
N GLU A 90 -6.02 -3.86 14.87
CA GLU A 90 -5.14 -2.69 14.80
C GLU A 90 -5.01 -1.99 16.16
N ALA A 91 -6.06 -1.97 16.96
CA ALA A 91 -6.02 -1.40 18.31
C ALA A 91 -5.03 -2.14 19.20
N LEU A 92 -5.01 -3.48 19.13
CA LEU A 92 -4.02 -4.32 19.83
C LEU A 92 -2.60 -4.01 19.37
N SER A 93 -2.36 -4.02 18.06
CA SER A 93 -1.05 -3.73 17.48
C SER A 93 -0.54 -2.34 17.88
N ALA A 94 -1.40 -1.32 17.85
CA ALA A 94 -1.04 0.05 18.21
C ALA A 94 -0.66 0.16 19.70
N ALA A 95 -1.40 -0.50 20.59
CA ALA A 95 -1.11 -0.49 22.01
C ALA A 95 0.23 -1.20 22.32
N LEU A 96 0.48 -2.37 21.71
CA LEU A 96 1.74 -3.11 21.89
C LEU A 96 2.93 -2.36 21.31
N PHE A 97 2.77 -1.69 20.16
CA PHE A 97 3.83 -0.87 19.59
C PHE A 97 4.17 0.33 20.49
N ALA A 98 3.16 1.01 21.03
CA ALA A 98 3.36 2.11 21.97
C ALA A 98 4.09 1.64 23.25
N LEU A 99 3.72 0.46 23.79
CA LEU A 99 4.44 -0.19 24.90
C LEU A 99 5.91 -0.46 24.53
N GLY A 100 6.17 -0.96 23.32
CA GLY A 100 7.53 -1.22 22.84
C GLY A 100 8.40 0.04 22.78
N LEU A 101 7.84 1.19 22.37
CA LEU A 101 8.53 2.48 22.38
C LEU A 101 8.78 2.98 23.81
N GLN A 102 7.76 2.91 24.69
CA GLN A 102 7.88 3.32 26.08
C GLN A 102 8.94 2.49 26.84
N ALA A 103 9.01 1.19 26.57
CA ALA A 103 10.05 0.32 27.13
C ALA A 103 11.48 0.72 26.71
N ARG A 104 11.63 1.50 25.65
CA ARG A 104 12.90 2.09 25.20
C ARG A 104 13.08 3.55 25.60
N GLY A 105 12.24 4.05 26.53
CA GLY A 105 12.31 5.42 27.04
C GLY A 105 11.79 6.48 26.06
N ILE A 106 11.10 6.07 24.98
CA ILE A 106 10.48 7.00 24.02
C ILE A 106 9.03 7.24 24.41
N PRO A 107 8.63 8.49 24.75
CA PRO A 107 7.24 8.83 25.02
C PRO A 107 6.37 8.51 23.81
N ALA A 108 5.40 7.63 23.95
CA ALA A 108 4.50 7.22 22.88
C ALA A 108 3.07 7.02 23.41
N ARG A 109 2.10 7.15 22.51
CA ARG A 109 0.68 6.91 22.81
C ARG A 109 -0.01 6.29 21.62
N SER A 110 -0.83 5.27 21.87
CA SER A 110 -1.74 4.71 20.87
C SER A 110 -2.96 5.60 20.64
N PHE A 111 -3.41 5.65 19.39
CA PHE A 111 -4.60 6.37 18.94
C PHE A 111 -5.44 5.43 18.07
N SER A 112 -6.73 5.40 18.28
CA SER A 112 -7.66 4.88 17.27
C SER A 112 -7.70 5.79 16.05
N GLY A 113 -8.25 5.32 14.92
CA GLY A 113 -8.45 6.17 13.75
C GLY A 113 -9.32 7.40 14.05
N ALA A 114 -10.33 7.24 14.92
CA ALA A 114 -11.19 8.32 15.38
C ALA A 114 -10.43 9.39 16.19
N GLU A 115 -9.58 8.97 17.15
CA GLU A 115 -8.74 9.86 17.97
C GLU A 115 -7.65 10.53 17.11
N ALA A 116 -7.12 9.83 16.10
CA ALA A 116 -6.20 10.40 15.09
C ALA A 116 -6.88 11.41 14.17
N GLY A 117 -8.22 11.51 14.21
CA GLY A 117 -9.01 12.48 13.47
C GLY A 117 -9.45 12.03 12.08
N ILE A 118 -9.42 10.75 11.75
CA ILE A 118 -9.89 10.21 10.47
C ILE A 118 -11.42 10.20 10.47
N ARG A 119 -12.03 10.98 9.58
CA ARG A 119 -13.49 11.06 9.36
C ARG A 119 -13.86 10.40 8.06
N THR A 120 -14.89 9.55 8.11
CA THR A 120 -15.34 8.73 6.99
C THR A 120 -16.79 9.05 6.60
N ALA A 121 -17.25 8.49 5.50
CA ALA A 121 -18.66 8.31 5.23
C ALA A 121 -19.28 7.37 6.28
N ALA A 122 -20.62 7.36 6.37
CA ALA A 122 -21.35 6.53 7.34
C ALA A 122 -21.40 5.03 6.96
N ALA A 123 -20.93 4.67 5.77
CA ALA A 123 -20.91 3.27 5.32
C ALA A 123 -19.93 2.41 6.12
N HIS A 124 -20.27 1.12 6.31
CA HIS A 124 -19.40 0.12 6.94
C HIS A 124 -18.63 -0.71 5.92
N LEU A 125 -17.57 -1.44 6.33
CA LEU A 125 -16.80 -2.43 5.58
C LEU A 125 -16.07 -1.87 4.32
N GLY A 126 -15.83 -0.57 4.26
CA GLY A 126 -15.18 0.08 3.11
C GLY A 126 -15.52 1.57 3.03
N ALA A 127 -15.57 2.22 4.19
CA ALA A 127 -15.92 3.63 4.30
C ALA A 127 -14.90 4.53 3.60
N GLU A 128 -15.40 5.48 2.83
CA GLU A 128 -14.56 6.48 2.19
C GLU A 128 -14.07 7.52 3.20
N VAL A 129 -12.76 7.82 3.20
CA VAL A 129 -12.22 8.91 4.01
C VAL A 129 -12.67 10.26 3.44
N ARG A 130 -13.44 11.01 4.22
CA ARG A 130 -13.96 12.33 3.87
C ARG A 130 -13.01 13.44 4.28
N ARG A 131 -12.47 13.36 5.50
CA ARG A 131 -11.61 14.40 6.07
C ARG A 131 -10.70 13.85 7.15
N VAL A 132 -9.58 14.55 7.39
CA VAL A 132 -8.68 14.28 8.52
C VAL A 132 -8.49 15.56 9.33
N TYR A 133 -8.75 15.50 10.63
CA TYR A 133 -8.49 16.57 11.59
C TYR A 133 -7.18 16.27 12.33
N SER A 134 -6.06 16.74 11.82
CA SER A 134 -4.71 16.41 12.32
C SER A 134 -4.33 17.05 13.66
N ARG A 135 -5.21 17.88 14.26
CA ARG A 135 -4.93 18.59 15.52
C ARG A 135 -4.51 17.67 16.68
N PRO A 136 -5.17 16.52 16.95
CA PRO A 136 -4.75 15.63 18.04
C PRO A 136 -3.33 15.13 17.86
N LEU A 137 -2.95 14.73 16.65
CA LEU A 137 -1.60 14.25 16.37
C LEU A 137 -0.55 15.39 16.45
N ARG A 138 -0.90 16.60 15.97
CA ARG A 138 -0.01 17.78 16.12
C ARG A 138 0.22 18.14 17.58
N LEU A 139 -0.78 18.02 18.43
CA LEU A 139 -0.64 18.24 19.87
C LEU A 139 0.25 17.18 20.52
N ALA A 140 0.11 15.90 20.11
CA ALA A 140 0.99 14.84 20.59
C ALA A 140 2.45 15.10 20.19
N LEU A 141 2.71 15.42 18.92
CA LEU A 141 4.04 15.77 18.42
C LEU A 141 4.63 16.99 19.12
N ALA A 142 3.84 18.03 19.37
CA ALA A 142 4.27 19.21 20.11
C ALA A 142 4.62 18.91 21.58
N GLY A 143 4.01 17.88 22.16
CA GLY A 143 4.33 17.34 23.49
C GLY A 143 5.43 16.28 23.48
N ASP A 144 6.20 16.17 22.41
CA ASP A 144 7.29 15.21 22.22
C ASP A 144 6.87 13.72 22.26
N LEU A 145 5.58 13.45 22.08
CA LEU A 145 5.02 12.10 22.00
C LEU A 145 5.13 11.54 20.58
N VAL A 146 5.43 10.26 20.44
CA VAL A 146 5.28 9.50 19.19
C VAL A 146 3.86 8.96 19.13
N PRO A 147 2.99 9.45 18.22
CA PRO A 147 1.67 8.89 18.02
C PRO A 147 1.78 7.53 17.31
N VAL A 148 1.10 6.51 17.84
CA VAL A 148 0.94 5.20 17.22
C VAL A 148 -0.52 5.00 16.86
N VAL A 149 -0.85 5.05 15.59
CA VAL A 149 -2.23 5.06 15.12
C VAL A 149 -2.66 3.66 14.66
N ALA A 150 -3.78 3.19 15.18
CA ALA A 150 -4.48 2.03 14.62
C ALA A 150 -5.01 2.40 13.23
N GLY A 151 -4.42 1.82 12.18
CA GLY A 151 -4.83 2.05 10.80
C GLY A 151 -6.17 1.40 10.47
N PHE A 152 -6.54 1.38 9.18
CA PHE A 152 -7.72 0.68 8.67
C PHE A 152 -9.07 1.21 9.16
N GLN A 153 -9.15 2.11 10.10
CA GLN A 153 -10.37 2.55 10.77
C GLN A 153 -10.51 4.08 10.83
N GLY A 154 -11.75 4.53 10.98
CA GLY A 154 -12.12 5.91 11.20
C GLY A 154 -13.46 6.02 11.94
N ILE A 155 -14.07 7.20 11.90
CA ILE A 155 -15.37 7.44 12.49
C ILE A 155 -16.29 8.11 11.47
N GLY A 156 -17.45 7.53 11.27
CA GLY A 156 -18.51 8.03 10.41
C GLY A 156 -19.21 9.27 10.98
N SER A 157 -20.09 9.86 10.18
CA SER A 157 -20.83 11.10 10.53
C SER A 157 -21.75 10.95 11.74
N HIS A 158 -22.20 9.73 12.04
CA HIS A 158 -23.07 9.43 13.19
C HIS A 158 -22.29 9.00 14.45
N GLY A 159 -20.96 9.13 14.44
CA GLY A 159 -20.11 8.70 15.56
C GLY A 159 -19.82 7.19 15.58
N GLU A 160 -20.16 6.47 14.52
CA GLU A 160 -19.94 5.04 14.39
C GLU A 160 -18.51 4.75 13.94
N LEU A 161 -17.89 3.72 14.53
CA LEU A 161 -16.63 3.20 14.03
C LEU A 161 -16.87 2.57 12.66
N THR A 162 -15.97 2.84 11.73
CA THR A 162 -16.03 2.33 10.35
C THR A 162 -14.65 1.80 9.94
N THR A 163 -14.61 0.79 9.08
CA THR A 163 -13.36 0.33 8.46
C THR A 163 -13.24 0.80 7.00
N LEU A 164 -12.00 0.90 6.51
CA LEU A 164 -11.69 1.48 5.20
C LEU A 164 -11.60 0.44 4.07
N GLY A 165 -11.86 -0.82 4.37
CA GLY A 165 -11.72 -1.91 3.41
C GLY A 165 -10.26 -2.29 3.12
N ARG A 166 -10.04 -3.15 2.12
CA ARG A 166 -8.69 -3.62 1.75
C ARG A 166 -7.72 -2.46 1.54
N GLY A 167 -6.48 -2.64 1.98
CA GLY A 167 -5.45 -1.58 1.91
C GLY A 167 -5.73 -0.35 2.78
N GLY A 168 -6.72 -0.43 3.67
CA GLY A 168 -7.16 0.69 4.52
C GLY A 168 -6.06 1.24 5.42
N THR A 169 -5.08 0.41 5.83
CA THR A 169 -3.94 0.90 6.62
C THR A 169 -2.98 1.75 5.79
N ASP A 170 -2.68 1.37 4.54
CA ASP A 170 -1.90 2.20 3.61
C ASP A 170 -2.62 3.54 3.38
N LEU A 171 -3.95 3.49 3.19
CA LEU A 171 -4.77 4.69 3.04
C LEU A 171 -4.74 5.57 4.31
N SER A 172 -4.85 4.97 5.51
CA SER A 172 -4.75 5.70 6.78
C SER A 172 -3.42 6.46 6.88
N ALA A 173 -2.30 5.79 6.59
CA ALA A 173 -0.98 6.40 6.63
C ALA A 173 -0.86 7.59 5.66
N VAL A 174 -1.31 7.41 4.42
CA VAL A 174 -1.24 8.45 3.39
C VAL A 174 -2.12 9.66 3.73
N VAL A 175 -3.38 9.45 4.17
CA VAL A 175 -4.25 10.60 4.48
C VAL A 175 -3.78 11.36 5.70
N LEU A 176 -3.17 10.69 6.69
CA LEU A 176 -2.52 11.32 7.83
C LEU A 176 -1.27 12.09 7.41
N ALA A 177 -0.44 11.52 6.54
CA ALA A 177 0.75 12.19 6.00
C ALA A 177 0.40 13.49 5.28
N VAL A 178 -0.59 13.45 4.40
CA VAL A 178 -1.08 14.64 3.69
C VAL A 178 -1.63 15.69 4.66
N ALA A 179 -2.44 15.29 5.66
CA ALA A 179 -3.03 16.21 6.63
C ALA A 179 -2.00 16.83 7.58
N LEU A 180 -0.96 16.10 7.92
CA LEU A 180 0.16 16.56 8.74
C LEU A 180 1.19 17.38 7.94
N ARG A 181 1.15 17.34 6.61
CA ARG A 181 2.19 17.86 5.70
C ARG A 181 3.53 17.19 6.01
N ALA A 182 3.52 15.87 6.14
CA ALA A 182 4.72 15.09 6.38
C ALA A 182 5.71 15.24 5.22
N ASP A 183 7.01 15.15 5.52
CA ASP A 183 8.07 15.14 4.53
C ASP A 183 7.94 13.94 3.59
N ARG A 184 7.61 12.79 4.16
CA ARG A 184 7.37 11.54 3.42
C ARG A 184 6.50 10.58 4.22
N CYS A 185 6.00 9.55 3.52
CA CYS A 185 5.37 8.39 4.12
C CYS A 185 6.15 7.13 3.72
N GLU A 186 6.66 6.39 4.69
CA GLU A 186 7.38 5.13 4.51
C GLU A 186 6.43 3.95 4.71
N LEU A 187 6.28 3.13 3.68
CA LEU A 187 5.47 1.92 3.69
C LEU A 187 6.40 0.71 3.85
N PHE A 188 6.45 0.18 5.04
CA PHE A 188 7.25 -1.01 5.34
C PHE A 188 6.52 -2.26 4.86
N LYS A 189 7.20 -3.03 4.05
CA LYS A 189 6.75 -4.29 3.44
C LYS A 189 7.77 -5.41 3.73
N ASP A 190 7.39 -6.63 3.48
CA ASP A 190 8.28 -7.80 3.57
C ASP A 190 9.35 -7.82 2.46
N THR A 191 9.05 -7.20 1.33
CA THR A 191 9.99 -7.00 0.23
C THR A 191 10.55 -5.58 0.23
N GLY A 192 11.82 -5.44 -0.11
CA GLY A 192 12.52 -4.16 -0.15
C GLY A 192 12.20 -3.34 -1.40
N GLY A 193 11.00 -2.74 -1.48
CA GLY A 193 10.66 -1.83 -2.57
C GLY A 193 9.81 -2.44 -3.68
N VAL A 194 9.76 -1.78 -4.83
CA VAL A 194 8.93 -2.12 -6.00
C VAL A 194 9.80 -2.78 -7.07
N MET A 195 9.32 -3.85 -7.64
CA MET A 195 9.92 -4.51 -8.79
C MET A 195 9.12 -4.23 -10.07
N GLU A 196 9.74 -4.39 -11.22
CA GLU A 196 9.09 -4.17 -12.52
C GLU A 196 8.00 -5.20 -12.86
N ALA A 197 8.00 -6.33 -12.13
CA ALA A 197 6.97 -7.37 -12.17
C ALA A 197 6.94 -8.11 -10.83
N ASP A 198 5.90 -8.93 -10.59
CA ASP A 198 5.84 -9.83 -9.45
C ASP A 198 6.97 -10.88 -9.53
N PRO A 199 7.96 -10.90 -8.61
CA PRO A 199 9.09 -11.82 -8.65
C PRO A 199 8.68 -13.30 -8.49
N HIS A 200 7.53 -13.60 -7.89
CA HIS A 200 7.00 -14.96 -7.81
C HIS A 200 6.55 -15.48 -9.18
N LEU A 201 6.18 -14.60 -10.10
CA LEU A 201 5.79 -14.94 -11.47
C LEU A 201 6.95 -14.79 -12.45
N VAL A 202 7.77 -13.75 -12.27
CA VAL A 202 8.88 -13.36 -13.12
C VAL A 202 10.14 -13.27 -12.27
N PRO A 203 10.87 -14.37 -12.03
CA PRO A 203 12.08 -14.37 -11.19
C PRO A 203 13.19 -13.43 -11.68
N ALA A 204 13.18 -13.07 -12.96
CA ALA A 204 14.13 -12.14 -13.57
C ALA A 204 13.71 -10.66 -13.40
N ALA A 205 12.58 -10.36 -12.72
CA ALA A 205 12.14 -8.99 -12.48
C ALA A 205 13.20 -8.18 -11.72
N ARG A 206 13.45 -6.96 -12.17
CA ARG A 206 14.44 -6.07 -11.57
C ARG A 206 13.80 -5.14 -10.56
N PHE A 207 14.57 -4.76 -9.57
CA PHE A 207 14.20 -3.75 -8.60
C PHE A 207 14.22 -2.34 -9.23
N LEU A 208 13.26 -1.50 -8.83
CA LEU A 208 13.12 -0.13 -9.30
C LEU A 208 13.44 0.84 -8.15
N PRO A 209 14.52 1.64 -8.23
CA PRO A 209 14.88 2.60 -7.19
C PRO A 209 13.89 3.78 -7.12
N ALA A 210 13.20 4.06 -8.21
CA ALA A 210 12.19 5.12 -8.28
C ALA A 210 11.07 4.75 -9.26
N VAL A 211 9.83 5.16 -8.94
CA VAL A 211 8.64 4.93 -9.77
C VAL A 211 7.77 6.18 -9.77
N ASP A 212 7.16 6.49 -10.92
CA ASP A 212 6.15 7.55 -10.98
C ASP A 212 4.86 7.13 -10.28
N ALA A 213 4.26 8.05 -9.53
CA ALA A 213 3.06 7.76 -8.74
C ALA A 213 1.84 7.40 -9.62
N LEU A 214 1.71 7.96 -10.83
CA LEU A 214 0.63 7.58 -11.75
C LEU A 214 0.85 6.16 -12.28
N GLN A 215 2.10 5.83 -12.63
CA GLN A 215 2.45 4.49 -13.09
C GLN A 215 2.17 3.43 -12.02
N LEU A 216 2.55 3.70 -10.76
CA LEU A 216 2.25 2.79 -9.65
C LEU A 216 0.74 2.70 -9.36
N GLU A 217 -0.02 3.81 -9.49
CA GLU A 217 -1.48 3.83 -9.35
C GLU A 217 -2.13 2.90 -10.40
N LEU A 218 -1.78 3.08 -11.67
CA LEU A 218 -2.28 2.23 -12.77
C LEU A 218 -1.93 0.76 -12.56
N LEU A 219 -0.67 0.49 -12.18
CA LEU A 219 -0.23 -0.88 -11.90
C LEU A 219 -1.05 -1.54 -10.77
N ALA A 220 -1.32 -0.78 -9.71
CA ALA A 220 -2.12 -1.26 -8.59
C ALA A 220 -3.60 -1.50 -8.97
N GLU A 221 -4.17 -0.67 -9.86
CA GLU A 221 -5.53 -0.89 -10.40
C GLU A 221 -5.60 -2.12 -11.31
N LEU A 222 -4.48 -2.50 -11.91
CA LEU A 222 -4.34 -3.65 -12.80
C LEU A 222 -3.94 -4.94 -12.08
N GLY A 223 -3.97 -4.97 -10.75
CA GLY A 223 -3.80 -6.18 -9.95
C GLY A 223 -2.45 -6.33 -9.25
N SER A 224 -1.57 -5.33 -9.30
CA SER A 224 -0.36 -5.34 -8.47
C SER A 224 -0.70 -5.05 -7.01
N GLU A 225 -0.26 -5.90 -6.08
CA GLU A 225 -0.59 -5.78 -4.65
C GLU A 225 0.45 -4.99 -3.83
N VAL A 226 1.40 -4.30 -4.48
CA VAL A 226 2.49 -3.61 -3.77
C VAL A 226 1.96 -2.50 -2.86
N VAL A 227 1.10 -1.61 -3.38
CA VAL A 227 0.45 -0.53 -2.62
C VAL A 227 -0.99 -0.40 -3.08
N HIS A 228 -1.92 -0.15 -2.15
CA HIS A 228 -3.33 -0.01 -2.52
C HIS A 228 -3.56 1.21 -3.44
N PRO A 229 -4.30 1.07 -4.57
CA PRO A 229 -4.42 2.12 -5.59
C PRO A 229 -5.00 3.43 -5.04
N VAL A 230 -5.98 3.37 -4.13
CA VAL A 230 -6.56 4.58 -3.51
C VAL A 230 -5.52 5.33 -2.66
N ALA A 231 -4.61 4.62 -1.99
CA ALA A 231 -3.53 5.24 -1.23
C ALA A 231 -2.54 5.97 -2.17
N VAL A 232 -2.12 5.31 -3.26
CA VAL A 232 -1.23 5.93 -4.26
C VAL A 232 -1.88 7.16 -4.88
N ARG A 233 -3.16 7.07 -5.28
CA ARG A 233 -3.95 8.19 -5.81
C ARG A 233 -4.01 9.37 -4.84
N ARG A 234 -4.23 9.13 -3.56
CA ARG A 234 -4.25 10.16 -2.52
C ARG A 234 -2.88 10.79 -2.32
N ALA A 235 -1.80 10.00 -2.32
CA ALA A 235 -0.43 10.49 -2.23
C ALA A 235 -0.08 11.39 -3.43
N ARG A 236 -0.38 10.94 -4.66
CA ARG A 236 -0.16 11.70 -5.90
C ARG A 236 -0.89 13.04 -5.88
N ARG A 237 -2.18 13.06 -5.54
CA ARG A 237 -2.98 14.29 -5.43
C ARG A 237 -2.47 15.23 -4.32
N GLY A 238 -2.00 14.67 -3.22
CA GLY A 238 -1.41 15.40 -2.10
C GLY A 238 0.05 15.82 -2.33
N LYS A 239 0.66 15.46 -3.46
CA LYS A 239 2.09 15.65 -3.77
C LYS A 239 3.00 15.08 -2.67
N LEU A 240 2.56 14.01 -2.01
CA LEU A 240 3.28 13.33 -0.96
C LEU A 240 4.32 12.39 -1.56
N ARG A 241 5.53 12.45 -1.05
CA ARG A 241 6.59 11.48 -1.33
C ARG A 241 6.32 10.19 -0.57
N LEU A 242 6.20 9.06 -1.29
CA LEU A 242 6.12 7.74 -0.68
C LEU A 242 7.47 7.04 -0.80
N VAL A 243 7.78 6.20 0.18
CA VAL A 243 8.93 5.29 0.15
C VAL A 243 8.42 3.90 0.47
N VAL A 244 8.69 2.93 -0.40
CA VAL A 244 8.41 1.51 -0.15
C VAL A 244 9.73 0.85 0.22
N ARG A 245 9.79 0.19 1.38
CA ARG A 245 11.03 -0.40 1.89
C ARG A 245 10.77 -1.56 2.85
N ALA A 246 11.80 -2.38 3.09
CA ALA A 246 11.81 -3.37 4.16
C ALA A 246 12.25 -2.77 5.50
N LEU A 247 12.08 -3.51 6.59
CA LEU A 247 12.65 -3.16 7.91
C LEU A 247 14.18 -3.15 7.87
N ASP A 248 14.78 -4.11 7.17
CA ASP A 248 16.21 -4.19 6.99
C ASP A 248 16.67 -3.04 6.07
N ALA A 249 17.43 -2.10 6.63
CA ALA A 249 17.96 -0.95 5.90
C ALA A 249 18.98 -1.32 4.81
N ALA A 250 19.55 -2.53 4.85
CA ALA A 250 20.45 -3.02 3.81
C ALA A 250 19.72 -3.42 2.52
N GLN A 251 18.39 -3.67 2.61
CA GLN A 251 17.58 -3.95 1.43
C GLN A 251 17.30 -2.68 0.64
N PRO A 252 17.12 -2.81 -0.70
CA PRO A 252 16.81 -1.67 -1.54
C PRO A 252 15.46 -1.04 -1.16
N MET A 253 15.28 0.24 -1.50
CA MET A 253 14.02 0.96 -1.30
C MET A 253 13.60 1.65 -2.59
N THR A 254 12.29 1.79 -2.81
CA THR A 254 11.73 2.52 -3.95
C THR A 254 11.16 3.86 -3.49
N GLU A 255 11.57 4.95 -4.13
CA GLU A 255 10.91 6.23 -4.01
C GLU A 255 9.77 6.35 -5.03
N VAL A 256 8.57 6.67 -4.56
CA VAL A 256 7.42 6.96 -5.41
C VAL A 256 7.19 8.47 -5.43
N ARG A 257 7.36 9.09 -6.59
CA ARG A 257 7.26 10.53 -6.76
C ARG A 257 6.19 10.90 -7.79
N PRO A 258 5.38 11.93 -7.54
CA PRO A 258 4.48 12.43 -8.58
C PRO A 258 5.27 13.14 -9.67
N ASN A 259 4.93 12.87 -10.92
CA ASN A 259 5.51 13.49 -12.11
C ASN A 259 7.02 13.25 -12.29
N LEU A 260 7.50 12.06 -11.96
CA LEU A 260 8.91 11.69 -12.08
C LEU A 260 9.39 11.71 -13.54
N TRP A 261 8.54 11.34 -14.49
CA TRP A 261 8.87 11.13 -15.91
C TRP A 261 8.27 12.20 -16.84
N ARG A 262 8.42 13.49 -16.53
CA ARG A 262 7.77 14.58 -17.29
C ARG A 262 8.46 15.03 -18.58
N SER A 263 9.62 14.54 -18.94
CA SER A 263 10.31 15.00 -20.16
C SER A 263 11.15 13.92 -20.82
N GLY A 264 10.82 13.59 -22.02
CA GLY A 264 11.34 12.73 -23.06
C GLY A 264 12.79 12.26 -23.13
N ARG A 265 13.61 12.42 -22.10
CA ARG A 265 14.96 11.86 -22.04
C ARG A 265 15.14 10.74 -21.04
N ASP A 266 14.27 10.67 -20.00
CA ASP A 266 14.22 9.57 -19.05
C ASP A 266 12.84 8.92 -19.13
N ALA A 267 12.63 8.16 -20.20
CA ALA A 267 11.47 7.31 -20.30
C ALA A 267 11.51 6.30 -19.16
N GLY A 268 10.54 6.39 -18.24
CA GLY A 268 10.45 5.53 -17.07
C GLY A 268 10.45 4.04 -17.41
N PRO A 269 10.59 3.15 -16.42
CA PRO A 269 10.58 1.72 -16.64
C PRO A 269 9.22 1.26 -17.18
N MET A 270 9.21 0.20 -17.95
CA MET A 270 8.00 -0.60 -18.16
C MET A 270 7.76 -1.47 -16.93
N MET A 271 6.50 -1.62 -16.54
CA MET A 271 6.10 -2.43 -15.38
C MET A 271 4.97 -3.37 -15.77
N LEU A 272 4.94 -4.54 -15.17
CA LEU A 272 4.02 -5.61 -15.52
C LEU A 272 3.15 -6.00 -14.30
N ALA A 273 1.84 -5.98 -14.48
CA ALA A 273 0.87 -6.49 -13.53
C ALA A 273 0.19 -7.76 -14.06
N VAL A 274 -0.21 -8.64 -13.15
CA VAL A 274 -0.98 -9.85 -13.45
C VAL A 274 -2.20 -9.92 -12.54
N ASP A 275 -3.38 -9.64 -13.08
CA ASP A 275 -4.66 -9.80 -12.38
C ASP A 275 -5.19 -11.22 -12.64
N ARG A 276 -5.31 -12.01 -11.59
CA ARG A 276 -5.78 -13.40 -11.65
C ARG A 276 -7.25 -13.49 -11.27
N LYS A 277 -8.06 -13.97 -12.22
CA LYS A 277 -9.47 -14.32 -12.02
C LYS A 277 -9.62 -15.84 -12.05
N GLU A 278 -10.83 -16.36 -11.78
CA GLU A 278 -11.06 -17.80 -11.64
C GLU A 278 -10.50 -18.66 -12.79
N ARG A 279 -10.65 -18.23 -14.04
CA ARG A 279 -10.27 -19.00 -15.24
C ARG A 279 -9.27 -18.30 -16.14
N ILE A 280 -9.15 -16.98 -16.02
CA ILE A 280 -8.29 -16.16 -16.86
C ILE A 280 -7.35 -15.30 -16.01
N ALA A 281 -6.22 -14.97 -16.57
CA ALA A 281 -5.33 -13.95 -16.04
C ALA A 281 -5.17 -12.83 -17.07
N ARG A 282 -5.26 -11.58 -16.62
CA ARG A 282 -4.94 -10.42 -17.44
C ARG A 282 -3.51 -10.01 -17.17
N ILE A 283 -2.69 -10.04 -18.20
CA ILE A 283 -1.33 -9.54 -18.20
C ILE A 283 -1.39 -8.10 -18.70
N SER A 284 -0.92 -7.15 -17.90
CA SER A 284 -0.96 -5.72 -18.26
C SER A 284 0.45 -5.14 -18.18
N LEU A 285 0.89 -4.47 -19.24
CA LEU A 285 2.13 -3.72 -19.31
C LEU A 285 1.83 -2.23 -19.21
N VAL A 286 2.53 -1.52 -18.33
CA VAL A 286 2.39 -0.08 -18.10
C VAL A 286 3.73 0.59 -18.34
N GLY A 287 3.79 1.58 -19.20
CA GLY A 287 5.02 2.30 -19.48
C GLY A 287 4.82 3.58 -20.28
N PRO A 288 5.89 4.31 -20.60
CA PRO A 288 5.84 5.50 -21.44
C PRO A 288 5.25 5.17 -22.81
N ALA A 289 4.24 5.95 -23.25
CA ALA A 289 3.47 5.65 -24.46
C ALA A 289 4.33 5.44 -25.72
N GLU A 290 5.42 6.20 -25.86
CA GLU A 290 6.35 6.14 -26.97
C GLU A 290 7.20 4.85 -27.05
N ARG A 291 7.28 4.09 -25.95
CA ARG A 291 8.06 2.85 -25.86
C ARG A 291 7.20 1.58 -25.83
N MET A 292 5.90 1.75 -25.77
CA MET A 292 4.97 0.66 -25.59
C MET A 292 4.58 0.02 -26.94
N PRO A 293 4.46 -1.31 -27.01
CA PRO A 293 3.89 -1.97 -28.17
C PRO A 293 2.41 -1.61 -28.33
N GLU A 294 1.85 -1.82 -29.50
CA GLU A 294 0.40 -1.69 -29.72
C GLU A 294 -0.37 -2.84 -29.08
N ILE A 295 0.19 -4.06 -29.14
CA ILE A 295 -0.33 -5.29 -28.55
C ILE A 295 0.79 -6.06 -27.85
N LEU A 296 0.44 -6.88 -26.87
CA LEU A 296 1.43 -7.78 -26.23
C LEU A 296 1.74 -8.97 -27.15
N PRO A 297 2.98 -9.44 -27.18
CA PRO A 297 3.40 -10.59 -28.00
C PRO A 297 2.93 -11.91 -27.39
N LEU A 298 1.64 -12.09 -27.23
CA LEU A 298 0.99 -13.26 -26.59
C LEU A 298 -0.18 -13.77 -27.42
N PRO A 299 -0.40 -15.09 -27.51
CA PRO A 299 -1.66 -15.62 -27.97
C PRO A 299 -2.73 -15.35 -26.90
N ALA A 300 -3.63 -14.42 -27.14
CA ALA A 300 -4.61 -13.95 -26.17
C ALA A 300 -6.04 -14.27 -26.60
N SER A 301 -6.93 -14.44 -25.62
CA SER A 301 -8.38 -14.54 -25.83
C SER A 301 -9.09 -13.19 -25.85
N GLY A 302 -8.40 -12.14 -25.35
CA GLY A 302 -8.82 -10.74 -25.37
C GLY A 302 -7.61 -9.85 -25.17
N GLU A 303 -7.62 -8.67 -25.78
CA GLU A 303 -6.54 -7.70 -25.69
C GLU A 303 -7.07 -6.26 -25.81
N GLY A 304 -6.29 -5.29 -25.43
CA GLY A 304 -6.63 -3.88 -25.58
C GLY A 304 -5.53 -2.95 -25.04
N SER A 305 -5.76 -1.67 -25.25
CA SER A 305 -4.86 -0.63 -24.75
C SER A 305 -5.61 0.66 -24.45
N PHE A 306 -5.03 1.50 -23.59
CA PHE A 306 -5.46 2.88 -23.35
C PHE A 306 -4.28 3.74 -22.91
N ASP A 307 -4.41 5.05 -23.09
CA ASP A 307 -3.39 6.04 -22.70
C ASP A 307 -3.91 6.92 -21.56
N GLU A 308 -3.05 7.19 -20.57
CA GLU A 308 -3.33 8.09 -19.47
C GLU A 308 -2.07 8.83 -19.00
N GLY A 309 -2.10 10.17 -19.06
CA GLY A 309 -1.04 11.01 -18.52
C GLY A 309 0.34 10.80 -19.13
N GLY A 310 0.42 10.41 -20.41
CA GLY A 310 1.67 10.11 -21.10
C GLY A 310 2.16 8.67 -20.92
N LEU A 311 1.43 7.87 -20.16
CA LEU A 311 1.64 6.44 -20.04
C LEU A 311 0.66 5.70 -20.95
N ARG A 312 1.09 4.55 -21.45
CA ARG A 312 0.22 3.59 -22.15
C ARG A 312 0.12 2.33 -21.32
N VAL A 313 -1.09 1.79 -21.27
CA VAL A 313 -1.38 0.45 -20.77
C VAL A 313 -1.73 -0.44 -21.95
N VAL A 314 -1.06 -1.58 -22.06
CA VAL A 314 -1.40 -2.62 -23.04
C VAL A 314 -1.66 -3.91 -22.27
N TRP A 315 -2.74 -4.60 -22.57
CA TRP A 315 -3.10 -5.82 -21.84
C TRP A 315 -3.56 -6.94 -22.78
N ALA A 316 -3.40 -8.17 -22.28
CA ALA A 316 -3.87 -9.39 -22.92
C ALA A 316 -4.42 -10.37 -21.88
N GLU A 317 -5.46 -11.13 -22.25
CA GLU A 317 -6.04 -12.17 -21.40
C GLU A 317 -5.59 -13.54 -21.87
N VAL A 318 -5.12 -14.35 -20.92
CA VAL A 318 -4.65 -15.72 -21.13
C VAL A 318 -5.33 -16.68 -20.15
N PRO A 319 -5.39 -17.99 -20.43
CA PRO A 319 -5.81 -18.98 -19.44
C PRO A 319 -4.94 -18.89 -18.17
N ILE A 320 -5.55 -18.98 -16.99
CA ILE A 320 -4.84 -18.82 -15.70
C ILE A 320 -3.64 -19.75 -15.56
N ALA A 321 -3.74 -20.96 -16.08
CA ALA A 321 -2.64 -21.93 -16.09
C ALA A 321 -1.41 -21.47 -16.88
N GLN A 322 -1.55 -20.49 -17.78
CA GLN A 322 -0.47 -19.94 -18.60
C GLN A 322 0.06 -18.59 -18.06
N ALA A 323 -0.53 -18.05 -17.00
CA ALA A 323 -0.23 -16.71 -16.49
C ALA A 323 1.27 -16.45 -16.24
N ALA A 324 1.94 -17.35 -15.53
CA ALA A 324 3.36 -17.22 -15.23
C ALA A 324 4.22 -17.24 -16.49
N ARG A 325 3.96 -18.20 -17.39
CA ARG A 325 4.70 -18.34 -18.66
C ARG A 325 4.49 -17.12 -19.56
N ALA A 326 3.27 -16.62 -19.64
CA ALA A 326 2.93 -15.43 -20.42
C ALA A 326 3.65 -14.18 -19.85
N ALA A 327 3.60 -13.97 -18.52
CA ALA A 327 4.28 -12.86 -17.88
C ALA A 327 5.81 -12.90 -18.11
N GLN A 328 6.43 -14.09 -17.97
CA GLN A 328 7.86 -14.28 -18.27
C GLN A 328 8.18 -14.00 -19.74
N GLY A 329 7.32 -14.43 -20.67
CA GLY A 329 7.49 -14.16 -22.09
C GLY A 329 7.46 -12.68 -22.43
N VAL A 330 6.48 -11.93 -21.91
CA VAL A 330 6.39 -10.47 -22.06
C VAL A 330 7.60 -9.78 -21.47
N HIS A 331 8.00 -10.16 -20.27
CA HIS A 331 9.18 -9.61 -19.59
C HIS A 331 10.44 -9.83 -20.40
N ALA A 332 10.70 -11.06 -20.86
CA ALA A 332 11.88 -11.40 -21.67
C ALA A 332 11.91 -10.66 -23.00
N ALA A 333 10.75 -10.49 -23.65
CA ALA A 333 10.68 -9.88 -24.97
C ALA A 333 10.78 -8.34 -24.94
N LEU A 334 10.26 -7.69 -23.88
CA LEU A 334 10.06 -6.24 -23.89
C LEU A 334 10.79 -5.50 -22.75
N MET A 335 11.20 -6.19 -21.70
CA MET A 335 11.73 -5.57 -20.49
C MET A 335 13.16 -6.03 -20.17
N ALA A 336 13.67 -7.10 -20.77
CA ALA A 336 15.07 -7.50 -20.62
C ALA A 336 15.99 -6.39 -21.13
N PRO A 337 17.16 -6.14 -20.48
CA PRO A 337 18.15 -5.22 -21.02
C PRO A 337 18.54 -5.69 -22.42
N ALA A 338 18.63 -4.76 -23.37
CA ALA A 338 19.21 -5.07 -24.67
C ALA A 338 20.57 -5.76 -24.42
N SER A 339 20.74 -6.95 -24.98
CA SER A 339 22.04 -7.60 -24.95
C SER A 339 23.05 -6.61 -25.53
N VAL A 340 24.05 -6.25 -24.73
CA VAL A 340 25.21 -5.56 -25.25
C VAL A 340 25.82 -6.57 -26.23
N GLU A 341 25.57 -6.37 -27.52
CA GLU A 341 26.34 -7.06 -28.55
C GLU A 341 27.80 -6.74 -28.24
N ALA A 342 28.52 -7.77 -27.83
CA ALA A 342 29.96 -7.69 -27.73
C ALA A 342 30.44 -7.30 -29.13
N ASP A 343 30.88 -6.06 -29.26
CA ASP A 343 31.61 -5.59 -30.44
C ASP A 343 32.94 -6.39 -30.46
N GLU A 344 32.89 -7.58 -31.06
CA GLU A 344 34.07 -8.30 -31.48
C GLU A 344 34.64 -7.56 -32.69
N GLY A 345 35.19 -6.37 -32.41
CA GLY A 345 36.00 -5.61 -33.36
C GLY A 345 37.34 -6.30 -33.55
N THR A 346 37.47 -6.91 -34.70
CA THR A 346 38.72 -7.35 -35.34
C THR A 346 39.87 -6.34 -35.24
#